data_bb157b792e3be1de560de3c0b4e7393a
#
_entry.id   bb157b792e3be1de560de3c0b4e7393a
#
_cell.length_a   1.000
_cell.length_b   1.000
_cell.length_c   1.000
_cell.angle_alpha   90.00
_cell.angle_beta   90.00
_cell.angle_gamma   90.00
#
_symmetry.space_group_name_H-M   'P 1'
#
loop_
_entity.id
_entity.type
_entity.pdbx_description
1 polymer ?
#
loop_
_entity_poly.entity_id
_entity_poly.type
_entity_poly.pdbx_seq_one_letter_code
_entity_poly.pdbx_strand_id
1 'polypeptide(L)'
;QLSERLFYPYKRPDPIPPIKDKTEFKKRYTELFDDSLISLITHSDAKTDWKDMGWRGIMLHDGIVWLDYDGKVIGINYRTLAEKEVLKKWIEYERSLLHSSLKEYLKPMYTLITKRFIVRIDLLENGTYRYASWKKSATLLDKPDLVLFNGELSAEGSGGNHQFNFKNGIYTYSIYVNAIRSEESAPFYLEVSKGKKILLNEAATKRPLQYEH
;
A
#
# COMPACT_ATOMS: atom_id res chain seq x y z
N GLN A 1 -25.09 -7.27 9.68
CA GLN A 1 -24.34 -7.38 10.94
C GLN A 1 -22.82 -7.29 10.73
N LEU A 2 -22.21 -8.06 9.79
CA LEU A 2 -20.76 -8.00 9.57
C LEU A 2 -20.29 -6.61 9.08
N SER A 3 -21.09 -5.93 8.25
CA SER A 3 -20.79 -4.56 7.78
C SER A 3 -20.68 -3.54 8.93
N GLU A 4 -21.21 -3.83 10.12
CA GLU A 4 -21.10 -2.99 11.31
C GLU A 4 -19.78 -3.23 12.06
N ARG A 5 -19.08 -4.31 11.72
CA ARG A 5 -17.84 -4.74 12.37
C ARG A 5 -16.57 -4.30 11.65
N LEU A 6 -16.67 -3.57 10.53
CA LEU A 6 -15.52 -3.01 9.81
C LEU A 6 -15.39 -1.52 10.08
N PHE A 7 -14.15 -1.02 10.09
CA PHE A 7 -13.89 0.41 9.99
C PHE A 7 -13.95 0.87 8.55
N TYR A 8 -14.51 2.04 8.30
CA TYR A 8 -14.57 2.63 6.96
C TYR A 8 -13.82 3.97 6.93
N PRO A 9 -13.12 4.27 5.83
CA PRO A 9 -12.94 3.42 4.66
C PRO A 9 -12.06 2.21 4.96
N TYR A 10 -12.50 0.99 4.55
CA TYR A 10 -11.73 -0.22 4.74
C TYR A 10 -10.62 -0.32 3.70
N LYS A 11 -9.36 -0.38 4.16
CA LYS A 11 -8.19 -0.45 3.28
C LYS A 11 -8.14 -1.76 2.51
N ARG A 12 -7.73 -1.67 1.26
CA ARG A 12 -7.52 -2.81 0.36
C ARG A 12 -6.07 -2.82 -0.14
N PRO A 13 -5.59 -3.94 -0.68
CA PRO A 13 -4.29 -3.96 -1.37
C PRO A 13 -4.27 -2.98 -2.53
N ASP A 14 -3.20 -2.18 -2.64
CA ASP A 14 -3.01 -1.35 -3.81
C ASP A 14 -2.87 -2.21 -5.09
N PRO A 15 -3.48 -1.82 -6.20
CA PRO A 15 -4.22 -0.58 -6.45
C PRO A 15 -5.74 -0.68 -6.23
N ILE A 16 -6.27 -1.71 -5.57
CA ILE A 16 -7.72 -1.84 -5.32
C ILE A 16 -8.20 -0.66 -4.47
N PRO A 17 -9.26 0.07 -4.87
CA PRO A 17 -9.82 1.14 -4.06
C PRO A 17 -10.30 0.66 -2.69
N PRO A 18 -10.16 1.47 -1.64
CA PRO A 18 -10.74 1.16 -0.34
C PRO A 18 -12.26 1.04 -0.45
N ILE A 19 -12.86 0.25 0.41
CA ILE A 19 -14.33 0.16 0.55
C ILE A 19 -14.77 1.35 1.40
N LYS A 20 -15.56 2.26 0.83
CA LYS A 20 -15.89 3.56 1.42
C LYS A 20 -16.85 3.45 2.62
N ASP A 21 -17.84 2.58 2.50
CA ASP A 21 -18.94 2.46 3.44
C ASP A 21 -19.59 1.07 3.45
N LYS A 22 -20.61 0.90 4.30
CA LYS A 22 -21.38 -0.34 4.45
C LYS A 22 -22.13 -0.75 3.18
N THR A 23 -22.56 0.19 2.36
CA THR A 23 -23.28 -0.09 1.11
C THR A 23 -22.34 -0.68 0.09
N GLU A 24 -21.17 -0.07 -0.08
CA GLU A 24 -20.12 -0.59 -0.95
C GLU A 24 -19.61 -1.94 -0.45
N PHE A 25 -19.43 -2.12 0.86
CA PHE A 25 -19.05 -3.40 1.44
C PHE A 25 -20.02 -4.54 1.05
N LYS A 26 -21.32 -4.31 1.14
CA LYS A 26 -22.33 -5.33 0.76
C LYS A 26 -22.19 -5.75 -0.70
N LYS A 27 -21.86 -4.83 -1.61
CA LYS A 27 -21.63 -5.11 -3.03
C LYS A 27 -20.35 -5.88 -3.30
N ARG A 28 -19.33 -5.64 -2.46
CA ARG A 28 -17.97 -6.17 -2.60
C ARG A 28 -17.64 -7.26 -1.55
N TYR A 29 -18.67 -7.80 -0.91
CA TYR A 29 -18.53 -8.75 0.20
C TYR A 29 -17.63 -9.95 -0.16
N THR A 30 -17.87 -10.56 -1.32
CA THR A 30 -17.14 -11.74 -1.80
C THR A 30 -15.67 -11.50 -2.10
N GLU A 31 -15.27 -10.22 -2.24
CA GLU A 31 -13.86 -9.88 -2.36
C GLU A 31 -13.10 -10.07 -1.05
N LEU A 32 -13.78 -10.01 0.11
CA LEU A 32 -13.18 -10.11 1.44
C LEU A 32 -13.47 -11.44 2.13
N PHE A 33 -14.65 -12.00 1.89
CA PHE A 33 -15.14 -13.19 2.57
C PHE A 33 -15.60 -14.24 1.55
N ASP A 34 -15.08 -15.46 1.70
CA ASP A 34 -15.55 -16.66 1.03
C ASP A 34 -15.90 -17.74 2.08
N ASP A 35 -16.44 -18.86 1.63
CA ASP A 35 -16.86 -19.93 2.52
C ASP A 35 -15.70 -20.49 3.35
N SER A 36 -14.48 -20.48 2.80
CA SER A 36 -13.28 -20.96 3.50
C SER A 36 -12.92 -20.04 4.68
N LEU A 37 -12.89 -18.73 4.47
CA LEU A 37 -12.62 -17.77 5.55
C LEU A 37 -13.74 -17.77 6.58
N ILE A 38 -15.01 -17.83 6.13
CA ILE A 38 -16.18 -17.91 7.03
C ILE A 38 -16.11 -19.17 7.88
N SER A 39 -15.84 -20.32 7.28
CA SER A 39 -15.68 -21.59 7.98
C SER A 39 -14.57 -21.53 9.02
N LEU A 40 -13.40 -20.97 8.65
CA LEU A 40 -12.27 -20.81 9.55
C LEU A 40 -12.62 -19.93 10.77
N ILE A 41 -13.34 -18.84 10.57
CA ILE A 41 -13.76 -17.96 11.67
C ILE A 41 -14.82 -18.64 12.55
N THR A 42 -15.83 -19.28 11.95
CA THR A 42 -16.96 -19.86 12.70
C THR A 42 -16.61 -21.13 13.46
N HIS A 43 -15.59 -21.87 13.04
CA HIS A 43 -15.12 -23.07 13.74
C HIS A 43 -13.91 -22.80 14.64
N SER A 44 -13.45 -21.55 14.73
CA SER A 44 -12.33 -21.20 15.62
C SER A 44 -12.73 -21.25 17.08
N ASP A 45 -11.84 -21.77 17.94
CA ASP A 45 -11.98 -21.73 19.38
C ASP A 45 -11.41 -20.41 19.95
N ALA A 46 -12.22 -19.70 20.73
CA ALA A 46 -11.84 -18.39 21.25
C ALA A 46 -10.62 -18.43 22.21
N LYS A 47 -10.32 -19.58 22.82
CA LYS A 47 -9.22 -19.72 23.79
C LYS A 47 -7.90 -20.14 23.13
N THR A 48 -7.96 -20.93 22.07
CA THR A 48 -6.76 -21.54 21.46
C THR A 48 -6.37 -20.86 20.17
N ASP A 49 -7.31 -20.38 19.37
CA ASP A 49 -7.06 -19.87 18.01
C ASP A 49 -6.92 -18.36 17.95
N TRP A 50 -7.46 -17.65 18.94
CA TRP A 50 -7.37 -16.20 19.07
C TRP A 50 -6.33 -15.81 20.11
N LYS A 51 -5.41 -14.90 19.74
CA LYS A 51 -4.30 -14.45 20.59
C LYS A 51 -4.36 -12.95 20.78
N ASP A 52 -4.24 -12.52 22.03
CA ASP A 52 -4.03 -11.11 22.38
C ASP A 52 -2.61 -10.69 21.99
N MET A 53 -2.52 -9.63 21.19
CA MET A 53 -1.26 -9.07 20.66
C MET A 53 -0.99 -7.67 21.22
N GLY A 54 -1.56 -7.35 22.37
CA GLY A 54 -1.43 -6.05 23.05
C GLY A 54 -1.99 -4.92 22.18
N TRP A 55 -1.31 -3.80 22.10
CA TRP A 55 -1.78 -2.62 21.35
C TRP A 55 -2.16 -2.88 19.89
N ARG A 56 -1.75 -4.01 19.32
CA ARG A 56 -2.11 -4.43 17.95
C ARG A 56 -3.49 -5.06 17.83
N GLY A 57 -4.15 -5.39 18.98
CA GLY A 57 -5.45 -6.05 19.03
C GLY A 57 -5.36 -7.56 19.15
N ILE A 58 -6.38 -8.25 18.68
CA ILE A 58 -6.56 -9.70 18.78
C ILE A 58 -6.44 -10.31 17.39
N MET A 59 -5.62 -11.35 17.25
CA MET A 59 -5.45 -12.04 15.96
C MET A 59 -5.97 -13.47 15.98
N LEU A 60 -6.58 -13.89 14.88
CA LEU A 60 -6.95 -15.28 14.60
C LEU A 60 -5.75 -16.00 13.95
N HIS A 61 -5.36 -17.15 14.52
CA HIS A 61 -4.22 -17.97 14.11
C HIS A 61 -2.93 -17.12 13.94
N ASP A 62 -2.28 -17.19 12.79
CA ASP A 62 -1.06 -16.43 12.47
C ASP A 62 -1.37 -15.05 11.85
N GLY A 63 -2.45 -14.41 12.28
CA GLY A 63 -2.85 -13.06 11.84
C GLY A 63 -3.71 -13.05 10.60
N ILE A 64 -4.45 -14.13 10.32
CA ILE A 64 -5.39 -14.21 9.18
C ILE A 64 -6.47 -13.14 9.30
N VAL A 65 -7.02 -12.96 10.52
CA VAL A 65 -7.96 -11.88 10.84
C VAL A 65 -7.48 -11.16 12.08
N TRP A 66 -7.63 -9.85 12.08
CA TRP A 66 -7.31 -8.98 13.21
C TRP A 66 -8.54 -8.22 13.66
N LEU A 67 -8.78 -8.22 14.96
CA LEU A 67 -9.85 -7.48 15.62
C LEU A 67 -9.25 -6.45 16.58
N ASP A 68 -9.97 -5.35 16.79
CA ASP A 68 -9.75 -4.51 17.96
C ASP A 68 -10.45 -5.12 19.19
N TYR A 69 -10.28 -4.48 20.35
CA TYR A 69 -10.90 -4.93 21.61
C TYR A 69 -12.41 -4.73 21.66
N ASP A 70 -13.00 -3.95 20.73
CA ASP A 70 -14.45 -3.81 20.55
C ASP A 70 -15.03 -4.86 19.58
N GLY A 71 -14.19 -5.77 19.10
CA GLY A 71 -14.54 -6.84 18.17
C GLY A 71 -14.80 -6.34 16.74
N LYS A 72 -14.20 -5.23 16.35
CA LYS A 72 -14.23 -4.76 14.97
C LYS A 72 -13.03 -5.30 14.19
N VAL A 73 -13.27 -5.64 12.94
CA VAL A 73 -12.24 -6.13 12.04
C VAL A 73 -11.35 -4.95 11.60
N ILE A 74 -10.08 -4.99 12.00
CA ILE A 74 -9.06 -4.01 11.64
C ILE A 74 -8.15 -4.48 10.50
N GLY A 75 -8.10 -5.80 10.23
CA GLY A 75 -7.33 -6.36 9.12
C GLY A 75 -7.73 -7.78 8.77
N ILE A 76 -7.66 -8.10 7.47
CA ILE A 76 -7.81 -9.46 6.93
C ILE A 76 -6.61 -9.70 6.02
N ASN A 77 -5.74 -10.64 6.40
CA ASN A 77 -4.57 -11.04 5.61
C ASN A 77 -4.86 -12.23 4.68
N TYR A 78 -6.08 -12.80 4.79
CA TYR A 78 -6.57 -13.80 3.86
C TYR A 78 -6.89 -13.17 2.50
N ARG A 79 -6.68 -13.92 1.44
CA ARG A 79 -6.93 -13.49 0.06
C ARG A 79 -7.89 -14.45 -0.62
N THR A 80 -9.14 -14.00 -0.82
CA THR A 80 -10.13 -14.76 -1.61
C THR A 80 -9.69 -14.86 -3.08
N LEU A 81 -10.23 -15.84 -3.80
CA LEU A 81 -10.04 -15.91 -5.25
C LEU A 81 -10.63 -14.68 -5.94
N ALA A 82 -11.78 -14.18 -5.47
CA ALA A 82 -12.43 -12.98 -6.00
C ALA A 82 -11.52 -11.74 -5.83
N GLU A 83 -10.86 -11.59 -4.66
CA GLU A 83 -9.90 -10.49 -4.46
C GLU A 83 -8.71 -10.58 -5.42
N LYS A 84 -8.15 -11.79 -5.63
CA LYS A 84 -7.03 -11.98 -6.56
C LYS A 84 -7.38 -11.57 -7.98
N GLU A 85 -8.58 -11.92 -8.46
CA GLU A 85 -9.07 -11.53 -9.79
C GLU A 85 -9.32 -10.01 -9.88
N VAL A 86 -9.91 -9.42 -8.83
CA VAL A 86 -10.11 -7.97 -8.76
C VAL A 86 -8.76 -7.25 -8.76
N LEU A 87 -7.79 -7.72 -7.98
CA LEU A 87 -6.44 -7.14 -7.94
C LEU A 87 -5.77 -7.19 -9.31
N LYS A 88 -5.86 -8.31 -10.02
CA LYS A 88 -5.33 -8.45 -11.38
C LYS A 88 -5.92 -7.40 -12.34
N LYS A 89 -7.24 -7.23 -12.35
CA LYS A 89 -7.92 -6.23 -13.18
C LYS A 89 -7.46 -4.80 -12.85
N TRP A 90 -7.30 -4.49 -11.56
CA TRP A 90 -6.83 -3.17 -11.14
C TRP A 90 -5.38 -2.90 -11.50
N ILE A 91 -4.52 -3.91 -11.44
CA ILE A 91 -3.13 -3.82 -11.92
C ILE A 91 -3.08 -3.58 -13.43
N GLU A 92 -3.90 -4.30 -14.21
CA GLU A 92 -4.01 -4.10 -15.66
C GLU A 92 -4.52 -2.70 -16.01
N TYR A 93 -5.54 -2.21 -15.30
CA TYR A 93 -6.03 -0.84 -15.45
C TYR A 93 -4.95 0.19 -15.10
N GLU A 94 -4.26 0.04 -13.97
CA GLU A 94 -3.16 0.94 -13.60
C GLU A 94 -2.04 0.94 -14.65
N ARG A 95 -1.68 -0.23 -15.19
CA ARG A 95 -0.70 -0.35 -16.28
C ARG A 95 -1.12 0.43 -17.52
N SER A 96 -2.41 0.48 -17.83
CA SER A 96 -2.91 1.24 -18.99
C SER A 96 -2.68 2.75 -18.85
N LEU A 97 -2.62 3.24 -17.62
CA LEU A 97 -2.39 4.65 -17.29
C LEU A 97 -0.91 5.04 -17.22
N LEU A 98 0.01 4.11 -17.48
CA LEU A 98 1.45 4.36 -17.40
C LEU A 98 2.08 4.53 -18.79
N HIS A 99 3.16 5.33 -18.84
CA HIS A 99 4.06 5.34 -19.99
C HIS A 99 4.59 3.93 -20.29
N SER A 100 4.76 3.60 -21.57
CA SER A 100 5.12 2.25 -22.02
C SER A 100 6.36 1.67 -21.32
N SER A 101 7.37 2.50 -21.02
CA SER A 101 8.60 2.07 -20.34
C SER A 101 8.42 1.63 -18.89
N LEU A 102 7.26 1.85 -18.30
CA LEU A 102 6.98 1.53 -16.89
C LEU A 102 5.96 0.41 -16.70
N LYS A 103 5.41 -0.16 -17.77
CA LYS A 103 4.33 -1.16 -17.68
C LYS A 103 4.77 -2.51 -17.10
N GLU A 104 6.08 -2.82 -17.17
CA GLU A 104 6.64 -4.07 -16.65
C GLU A 104 7.02 -3.91 -15.17
N TYR A 105 6.27 -4.55 -14.28
CA TYR A 105 6.52 -4.65 -12.84
C TYR A 105 5.75 -5.83 -12.26
N LEU A 106 6.25 -6.36 -11.12
CA LEU A 106 5.56 -7.39 -10.35
C LEU A 106 4.40 -6.79 -9.53
N LYS A 107 4.69 -5.68 -8.82
CA LYS A 107 3.72 -5.03 -7.92
C LYS A 107 3.94 -3.53 -7.85
N PRO A 108 2.87 -2.70 -7.97
CA PRO A 108 2.95 -1.29 -7.65
C PRO A 108 3.07 -1.13 -6.13
N MET A 109 4.07 -0.36 -5.66
CA MET A 109 4.24 -0.08 -4.25
C MET A 109 3.57 1.24 -3.87
N TYR A 110 3.98 2.33 -4.51
CA TYR A 110 3.48 3.67 -4.22
C TYR A 110 3.46 4.54 -5.45
N THR A 111 2.40 5.34 -5.61
CA THR A 111 2.40 6.54 -6.45
C THR A 111 2.11 7.72 -5.53
N LEU A 112 3.04 8.66 -5.45
CA LEU A 112 3.05 9.76 -4.49
C LEU A 112 3.03 11.10 -5.21
N ILE A 113 2.47 12.12 -4.55
CA ILE A 113 2.53 13.52 -4.97
C ILE A 113 3.24 14.31 -3.88
N THR A 114 4.28 15.05 -4.30
CA THR A 114 4.96 16.06 -3.48
C THR A 114 4.51 17.47 -3.91
N LYS A 115 5.16 18.48 -3.35
CA LYS A 115 4.96 19.87 -3.80
C LYS A 115 5.33 20.05 -5.28
N ARG A 116 6.40 19.40 -5.77
CA ARG A 116 7.00 19.60 -7.10
C ARG A 116 6.92 18.42 -8.03
N PHE A 117 6.77 17.20 -7.49
CA PHE A 117 6.94 15.95 -8.26
C PHE A 117 5.79 14.98 -8.07
N ILE A 118 5.59 14.13 -9.07
CA ILE A 118 4.95 12.83 -8.96
C ILE A 118 6.08 11.81 -8.85
N VAL A 119 5.97 10.87 -7.93
CA VAL A 119 6.96 9.80 -7.71
C VAL A 119 6.25 8.46 -7.70
N ARG A 120 6.82 7.49 -8.39
CA ARG A 120 6.34 6.12 -8.40
C ARG A 120 7.42 5.15 -7.96
N ILE A 121 7.05 4.18 -7.15
CA ILE A 121 7.88 3.04 -6.75
C ILE A 121 7.18 1.76 -7.17
N ASP A 122 7.89 0.88 -7.86
CA ASP A 122 7.43 -0.45 -8.26
C ASP A 122 8.41 -1.52 -7.75
N LEU A 123 7.88 -2.66 -7.34
CA LEU A 123 8.64 -3.89 -7.18
C LEU A 123 8.73 -4.58 -8.54
N LEU A 124 9.94 -4.94 -8.96
CA LEU A 124 10.21 -5.63 -10.22
C LEU A 124 10.27 -7.15 -10.04
N GLU A 125 10.17 -7.90 -11.13
CA GLU A 125 10.23 -9.37 -11.14
C GLU A 125 11.54 -9.95 -10.56
N ASN A 126 12.64 -9.19 -10.65
CA ASN A 126 13.94 -9.56 -10.07
C ASN A 126 14.06 -9.28 -8.56
N GLY A 127 12.99 -8.84 -7.90
CA GLY A 127 12.94 -8.54 -6.47
C GLY A 127 13.54 -7.18 -6.07
N THR A 128 14.03 -6.37 -7.03
CA THR A 128 14.51 -5.02 -6.76
C THR A 128 13.40 -3.99 -6.96
N TYR A 129 13.65 -2.74 -6.57
CA TYR A 129 12.68 -1.66 -6.73
C TYR A 129 13.11 -0.71 -7.86
N ARG A 130 12.09 -0.14 -8.54
CA ARG A 130 12.23 0.92 -9.52
C ARG A 130 11.63 2.20 -8.96
N TYR A 131 12.33 3.31 -9.13
CA TYR A 131 11.87 4.67 -8.93
C TYR A 131 11.59 5.32 -10.27
N ALA A 132 10.50 6.03 -10.39
CA ALA A 132 10.25 6.92 -11.52
C ALA A 132 9.68 8.24 -11.01
N SER A 133 10.05 9.37 -11.61
CA SER A 133 9.51 10.67 -11.24
C SER A 133 9.24 11.56 -12.44
N TRP A 134 8.27 12.45 -12.24
CA TRP A 134 7.80 13.48 -13.17
C TRP A 134 7.63 14.80 -12.43
N LYS A 135 7.64 15.89 -13.15
CA LYS A 135 7.13 17.16 -12.66
C LYS A 135 5.65 17.00 -12.25
N LYS A 136 5.19 17.72 -11.23
CA LYS A 136 3.82 17.62 -10.73
C LYS A 136 2.75 17.91 -11.79
N SER A 137 3.06 18.73 -12.80
CA SER A 137 2.16 19.07 -13.89
C SER A 137 2.02 18.00 -14.98
N ALA A 138 2.84 16.96 -14.95
CA ALA A 138 2.80 15.87 -15.91
C ALA A 138 1.76 14.82 -15.53
N THR A 139 1.48 13.92 -16.47
CA THR A 139 0.68 12.71 -16.27
C THR A 139 1.58 11.48 -16.18
N LEU A 140 1.05 10.35 -15.73
CA LEU A 140 1.79 9.10 -15.69
C LEU A 140 1.98 8.47 -17.11
N LEU A 141 1.21 8.95 -18.10
CA LEU A 141 1.37 8.57 -19.51
C LEU A 141 2.56 9.27 -20.17
N ASP A 142 2.98 10.41 -19.62
CA ASP A 142 4.16 11.09 -20.10
C ASP A 142 5.42 10.30 -19.76
N LYS A 143 6.47 10.45 -20.58
CA LYS A 143 7.77 9.86 -20.29
C LYS A 143 8.29 10.41 -18.96
N PRO A 144 8.73 9.56 -18.01
CA PRO A 144 9.29 10.05 -16.75
C PRO A 144 10.57 10.86 -16.97
N ASP A 145 10.74 11.92 -16.18
CA ASP A 145 11.96 12.76 -16.20
C ASP A 145 13.17 11.99 -15.65
N LEU A 146 12.95 11.08 -14.73
CA LEU A 146 13.99 10.23 -14.12
C LEU A 146 13.45 8.84 -13.85
N VAL A 147 14.25 7.82 -14.19
CA VAL A 147 14.01 6.41 -13.80
C VAL A 147 15.29 5.86 -13.18
N LEU A 148 15.17 5.27 -11.98
CA LEU A 148 16.26 4.59 -11.27
C LEU A 148 15.87 3.16 -10.98
N PHE A 149 16.82 2.25 -11.08
CA PHE A 149 16.66 0.84 -10.80
C PHE A 149 17.51 0.41 -9.59
N ASN A 150 17.36 -0.85 -9.20
CA ASN A 150 18.12 -1.46 -8.10
C ASN A 150 17.92 -0.74 -6.77
N GLY A 151 16.69 -0.27 -6.54
CA GLY A 151 16.32 0.30 -5.25
C GLY A 151 16.29 -0.77 -4.17
N GLU A 152 16.64 -0.36 -2.96
CA GLU A 152 16.68 -1.19 -1.76
C GLU A 152 15.63 -0.73 -0.76
N LEU A 153 14.95 -1.68 -0.12
CA LEU A 153 14.03 -1.46 0.99
C LEU A 153 14.77 -1.64 2.32
N SER A 154 14.69 -0.62 3.19
CA SER A 154 15.21 -0.70 4.55
C SER A 154 14.08 -0.49 5.55
N ALA A 155 13.85 -1.46 6.45
CA ALA A 155 12.88 -1.33 7.54
C ALA A 155 13.46 -0.44 8.67
N GLU A 156 12.60 0.36 9.28
CA GLU A 156 12.92 1.18 10.46
C GLU A 156 12.14 0.68 11.67
N GLY A 157 12.74 -0.23 12.42
CA GLY A 157 12.12 -0.87 13.57
C GLY A 157 10.98 -1.83 13.21
N SER A 158 10.16 -2.19 14.19
CA SER A 158 9.07 -3.17 14.06
C SER A 158 7.70 -2.56 13.77
N GLY A 159 7.60 -1.23 13.71
CA GLY A 159 6.33 -0.49 13.58
C GLY A 159 5.83 -0.31 12.14
N GLY A 160 6.55 -0.86 11.15
CA GLY A 160 6.17 -0.75 9.73
C GLY A 160 6.72 0.49 9.03
N ASN A 161 7.45 1.37 9.71
CA ASN A 161 8.19 2.44 9.07
C ASN A 161 9.31 1.84 8.22
N HIS A 162 9.51 2.37 7.03
CA HIS A 162 10.52 1.89 6.11
C HIS A 162 10.89 2.96 5.08
N GLN A 163 11.98 2.72 4.35
CA GLN A 163 12.40 3.61 3.28
C GLN A 163 12.87 2.82 2.06
N PHE A 164 12.70 3.42 0.89
CA PHE A 164 13.26 2.96 -0.37
C PHE A 164 14.41 3.88 -0.75
N ASN A 165 15.58 3.31 -1.03
CA ASN A 165 16.76 4.07 -1.40
C ASN A 165 17.22 3.73 -2.82
N PHE A 166 17.50 4.77 -3.62
CA PHE A 166 17.97 4.67 -5.00
C PHE A 166 19.20 5.54 -5.19
N LYS A 167 20.17 5.04 -5.93
CA LYS A 167 21.42 5.76 -6.23
C LYS A 167 21.43 6.24 -7.68
N ASN A 168 21.89 7.48 -7.88
CA ASN A 168 22.19 8.05 -9.18
C ASN A 168 23.53 8.81 -9.10
N GLY A 169 24.63 8.12 -9.40
CA GLY A 169 25.98 8.63 -9.18
C GLY A 169 26.21 8.97 -7.69
N ILE A 170 26.48 10.25 -7.41
CA ILE A 170 26.72 10.76 -6.05
C ILE A 170 25.43 11.17 -5.32
N TYR A 171 24.28 11.07 -5.95
CA TYR A 171 22.98 11.43 -5.38
C TYR A 171 22.26 10.18 -4.87
N THR A 172 21.58 10.34 -3.74
CA THR A 172 20.64 9.35 -3.19
C THR A 172 19.23 9.93 -3.19
N TYR A 173 18.28 9.14 -3.66
CA TYR A 173 16.86 9.44 -3.64
C TYR A 173 16.21 8.49 -2.66
N SER A 174 15.64 9.01 -1.58
CA SER A 174 15.01 8.24 -0.50
C SER A 174 13.52 8.56 -0.42
N ILE A 175 12.70 7.52 -0.36
CA ILE A 175 11.27 7.64 -0.08
C ILE A 175 11.02 7.05 1.29
N TYR A 176 10.71 7.90 2.26
CA TYR A 176 10.34 7.49 3.62
C TYR A 176 8.84 7.20 3.68
N VAL A 177 8.49 6.11 4.33
CA VAL A 177 7.11 5.66 4.58
C VAL A 177 6.89 5.59 6.08
N ASN A 178 6.08 6.51 6.60
CA ASN A 178 5.79 6.65 8.02
C ASN A 178 4.46 5.98 8.34
N ALA A 179 4.47 4.67 8.59
CA ALA A 179 3.30 3.90 8.99
C ALA A 179 2.83 4.30 10.39
N ILE A 180 3.78 4.50 11.31
CA ILE A 180 3.56 5.08 12.63
C ILE A 180 4.13 6.49 12.62
N ARG A 181 3.29 7.48 12.90
CA ARG A 181 3.65 8.89 12.89
C ARG A 181 2.78 9.71 13.84
N SER A 182 3.24 10.90 14.22
CA SER A 182 2.39 11.92 14.85
C SER A 182 1.39 12.49 13.82
N GLU A 183 0.31 13.10 14.29
CA GLU A 183 -0.68 13.74 13.41
C GLU A 183 -0.09 14.86 12.54
N GLU A 184 0.93 15.54 13.05
CA GLU A 184 1.63 16.64 12.35
C GLU A 184 2.60 16.15 11.26
N SER A 185 3.02 14.89 11.31
CA SER A 185 3.98 14.32 10.36
C SER A 185 3.31 13.83 9.09
N ALA A 186 3.93 14.09 7.94
CA ALA A 186 3.44 13.56 6.68
C ALA A 186 3.62 12.03 6.60
N PRO A 187 2.71 11.32 5.91
CA PRO A 187 2.81 9.87 5.76
C PRO A 187 4.01 9.43 4.89
N PHE A 188 4.50 10.32 4.04
CA PHE A 188 5.62 10.06 3.16
C PHE A 188 6.50 11.29 3.02
N TYR A 189 7.78 11.06 2.73
CA TYR A 189 8.71 12.12 2.33
C TYR A 189 9.57 11.65 1.16
N LEU A 190 9.81 12.57 0.22
CA LEU A 190 10.87 12.46 -0.78
C LEU A 190 12.07 13.25 -0.31
N GLU A 191 13.20 12.59 -0.14
CA GLU A 191 14.49 13.24 0.13
C GLU A 191 15.46 12.97 -1.02
N VAL A 192 16.20 13.99 -1.42
CA VAL A 192 17.33 13.86 -2.34
C VAL A 192 18.56 14.43 -1.67
N SER A 193 19.62 13.64 -1.56
CA SER A 193 20.87 14.04 -0.93
C SER A 193 22.07 13.84 -1.86
N LYS A 194 23.13 14.61 -1.60
CA LYS A 194 24.45 14.44 -2.16
C LYS A 194 25.44 14.19 -1.05
N GLY A 195 25.85 12.93 -0.86
CA GLY A 195 26.56 12.52 0.35
C GLY A 195 25.73 12.85 1.59
N LYS A 196 26.30 13.63 2.52
CA LYS A 196 25.59 14.06 3.75
C LYS A 196 24.71 15.30 3.57
N LYS A 197 24.76 15.97 2.42
CA LYS A 197 24.01 17.21 2.20
C LYS A 197 22.63 16.92 1.61
N ILE A 198 21.58 17.26 2.35
CA ILE A 198 20.19 17.22 1.86
C ILE A 198 19.98 18.40 0.89
N LEU A 199 19.53 18.10 -0.32
CA LEU A 199 19.23 19.05 -1.39
C LEU A 199 17.73 19.30 -1.52
N LEU A 200 16.93 18.27 -1.19
CA LEU A 200 15.49 18.29 -1.25
C LEU A 200 14.95 17.46 -0.10
N ASN A 201 13.92 17.96 0.58
CA ASN A 201 13.08 17.19 1.49
C ASN A 201 11.64 17.71 1.35
N GLU A 202 10.76 16.90 0.79
CA GLU A 202 9.36 17.25 0.56
C GLU A 202 8.42 16.21 1.14
N ALA A 203 7.44 16.68 1.91
CA ALA A 203 6.29 15.87 2.30
C ALA A 203 5.51 15.39 1.06
N ALA A 204 5.03 14.17 1.14
CA ALA A 204 4.27 13.56 0.07
C ALA A 204 3.01 12.86 0.59
N THR A 205 2.03 12.74 -0.29
CA THR A 205 0.79 11.99 -0.06
C THR A 205 0.59 10.96 -1.16
N LYS A 206 -0.19 9.91 -0.91
CA LYS A 206 -0.60 8.99 -1.97
C LYS A 206 -1.38 9.73 -3.04
N ARG A 207 -1.04 9.48 -4.30
CA ARG A 207 -1.88 9.87 -5.43
C ARG A 207 -3.00 8.87 -5.55
N PRO A 208 -4.28 9.29 -5.41
CA PRO A 208 -5.38 8.40 -5.70
C PRO A 208 -5.38 8.05 -7.18
N LEU A 209 -5.65 6.78 -7.52
CA LEU A 209 -6.00 6.43 -8.90
C LEU A 209 -7.27 7.19 -9.27
N GLN A 210 -7.24 7.89 -10.40
CA GLN A 210 -8.44 8.50 -10.96
C GLN A 210 -9.23 7.38 -11.63
N TYR A 211 -10.39 7.08 -11.06
CA TYR A 211 -11.33 6.13 -11.63
C TYR A 211 -12.24 6.91 -12.58
N GLU A 212 -12.19 6.62 -13.86
CA GLU A 212 -13.26 6.98 -14.77
C GLU A 212 -14.46 6.10 -14.41
N HIS A 213 -15.56 6.72 -14.03
CA HIS A 213 -16.84 6.08 -13.70
C HIS A 213 -17.58 5.67 -14.97
#